data_4d45b439d0e36003789c328c6290291a
#
_entry.id   4d45b439d0e36003789c328c6290291a
#
_cell.length_a   1.000
_cell.length_b   1.000
_cell.length_c   1.000
_cell.angle_alpha   90.00
_cell.angle_beta   90.00
_cell.angle_gamma   90.00
#
_symmetry.space_group_name_H-M   'P 1'
#
loop_
_entity.id
_entity.type
_entity.pdbx_description
1 polymer ?
#
loop_
_entity_poly.entity_id
_entity_poly.type
_entity_poly.pdbx_seq_one_letter_code
_entity_poly.pdbx_strand_id
1 'polypeptide(L)'
;MREEWKRTNLPFRLTNIACGVKDAATRKYFATDHLWYFPPSEAFVKIAAYANLHGDVSGRPYFSKSDGTPFSAEEWDLMRAKFHCEIGVSNVWDLPAVRGSERIRNGTACLHMNQKPLELLERIIRSSSDEGDVVWEPFGGLCSTAIAAYRTRRQSFSAEINPLFFKSAQERLEHEKRQ
;
A
#
# COMPACT_ATOMS: atom_id res chain seq x y z
N MET A 1 -7.15 -5.25 -14.66
CA MET A 1 -7.48 -6.59 -15.21
C MET A 1 -8.80 -6.63 -15.97
N ARG A 2 -9.95 -6.43 -15.31
CA ARG A 2 -11.28 -6.63 -15.93
C ARG A 2 -11.53 -5.77 -17.16
N GLU A 3 -11.30 -4.46 -17.05
CA GLU A 3 -11.53 -3.54 -18.17
C GLU A 3 -10.57 -3.80 -19.33
N GLU A 4 -9.34 -4.15 -19.04
CA GLU A 4 -8.36 -4.48 -20.06
C GLU A 4 -8.69 -5.79 -20.80
N TRP A 5 -9.22 -6.80 -20.10
CA TRP A 5 -9.73 -8.02 -20.75
C TRP A 5 -10.94 -7.74 -21.63
N LYS A 6 -11.87 -6.88 -21.22
CA LYS A 6 -13.03 -6.50 -22.04
C LYS A 6 -12.60 -5.89 -23.39
N ARG A 7 -11.51 -5.13 -23.42
CA ARG A 7 -10.98 -4.56 -24.68
C ARG A 7 -10.59 -5.62 -25.71
N THR A 8 -10.27 -6.84 -25.28
CA THR A 8 -9.92 -7.96 -26.17
C THR A 8 -11.11 -8.50 -26.94
N ASN A 9 -12.33 -8.18 -26.54
CA ASN A 9 -13.59 -8.76 -27.01
C ASN A 9 -13.68 -10.30 -26.80
N LEU A 10 -12.79 -10.88 -26.01
CA LEU A 10 -12.77 -12.31 -25.69
C LEU A 10 -13.69 -12.64 -24.52
N PRO A 11 -14.42 -13.78 -24.56
CA PRO A 11 -15.17 -14.26 -23.41
C PRO A 11 -14.27 -14.53 -22.21
N PHE A 12 -14.72 -14.16 -20.99
CA PHE A 12 -13.95 -14.36 -19.74
C PHE A 12 -13.55 -15.82 -19.48
N ARG A 13 -14.30 -16.81 -19.96
CA ARG A 13 -13.97 -18.23 -19.83
C ARG A 13 -12.62 -18.61 -20.46
N LEU A 14 -12.18 -17.84 -21.46
CA LEU A 14 -10.90 -18.10 -22.13
C LEU A 14 -9.69 -17.77 -21.25
N THR A 15 -9.85 -17.01 -20.18
CA THR A 15 -8.79 -16.80 -19.20
C THR A 15 -8.38 -18.08 -18.49
N ASN A 16 -9.31 -19.02 -18.29
CA ASN A 16 -8.99 -20.34 -17.75
C ASN A 16 -8.13 -21.14 -18.74
N ILE A 17 -8.45 -21.08 -20.03
CA ILE A 17 -7.66 -21.72 -21.10
C ILE A 17 -6.26 -21.11 -21.14
N ALA A 18 -6.16 -19.78 -21.10
CA ALA A 18 -4.88 -19.08 -21.08
C ALA A 18 -3.98 -19.56 -19.91
N CYS A 19 -4.56 -19.76 -18.74
CA CYS A 19 -3.84 -20.23 -17.55
C CYS A 19 -3.67 -21.75 -17.47
N GLY A 20 -4.29 -22.54 -18.36
CA GLY A 20 -4.27 -24.01 -18.30
C GLY A 20 -4.98 -24.58 -17.07
N VAL A 21 -6.02 -23.90 -16.59
CA VAL A 21 -6.78 -24.30 -15.39
C VAL A 21 -8.24 -24.64 -15.74
N LYS A 22 -8.87 -25.43 -14.85
CA LYS A 22 -10.28 -25.83 -14.95
C LYS A 22 -11.15 -24.97 -14.00
N ASP A 23 -12.45 -25.07 -14.18
CA ASP A 23 -13.48 -24.66 -13.21
C ASP A 23 -13.45 -23.18 -12.76
N ALA A 24 -13.40 -22.27 -13.69
CA ALA A 24 -13.48 -20.82 -13.41
C ALA A 24 -12.46 -20.29 -12.38
N ALA A 25 -11.31 -20.97 -12.21
CA ALA A 25 -10.28 -20.60 -11.23
C ALA A 25 -9.73 -19.18 -11.42
N THR A 26 -9.78 -18.63 -12.64
CA THR A 26 -9.35 -17.26 -12.95
C THR A 26 -10.41 -16.20 -12.67
N ARG A 27 -11.67 -16.58 -12.36
CA ARG A 27 -12.78 -15.63 -12.14
C ARG A 27 -12.45 -14.59 -11.08
N LYS A 28 -11.77 -14.98 -10.01
CA LYS A 28 -11.34 -14.12 -8.92
C LYS A 28 -10.42 -12.97 -9.36
N TYR A 29 -9.67 -13.13 -10.45
CA TYR A 29 -8.78 -12.07 -10.98
C TYR A 29 -9.56 -10.94 -11.65
N PHE A 30 -10.82 -11.16 -11.97
CA PHE A 30 -11.72 -10.24 -12.67
C PHE A 30 -12.94 -9.83 -11.84
N ALA A 31 -13.03 -10.26 -10.58
CA ALA A 31 -14.08 -9.86 -9.66
C ALA A 31 -14.00 -8.34 -9.37
N THR A 32 -15.13 -7.74 -9.01
CA THR A 32 -15.24 -6.31 -8.68
C THR A 32 -15.68 -6.11 -7.22
N ASP A 33 -15.66 -7.17 -6.43
CA ASP A 33 -16.09 -7.23 -5.04
C ASP A 33 -14.96 -7.77 -4.14
N HIS A 34 -15.30 -8.09 -2.91
CA HIS A 34 -14.38 -8.65 -1.92
C HIS A 34 -13.75 -10.01 -2.30
N LEU A 35 -14.25 -10.66 -3.35
CA LEU A 35 -13.68 -11.91 -3.90
C LEU A 35 -12.54 -11.65 -4.87
N TRP A 36 -12.24 -10.38 -5.17
CA TRP A 36 -11.13 -10.05 -6.05
C TRP A 36 -9.80 -10.52 -5.45
N TYR A 37 -8.99 -11.12 -6.31
CA TYR A 37 -7.68 -11.61 -5.94
C TYR A 37 -6.64 -11.13 -6.95
N PHE A 38 -5.54 -10.57 -6.47
CA PHE A 38 -4.43 -10.14 -7.32
C PHE A 38 -3.77 -11.36 -7.97
N PRO A 39 -3.76 -11.46 -9.32
CA PRO A 39 -3.21 -12.64 -9.99
C PRO A 39 -1.72 -12.82 -9.70
N PRO A 40 -1.23 -14.05 -9.50
CA PRO A 40 0.20 -14.33 -9.52
C PRO A 40 0.81 -13.89 -10.87
N SER A 41 2.08 -13.50 -10.87
CA SER A 41 2.79 -13.06 -12.08
C SER A 41 2.71 -14.08 -13.21
N GLU A 42 2.85 -15.37 -12.90
CA GLU A 42 2.70 -16.46 -13.89
C GLU A 42 1.32 -16.44 -14.57
N ALA A 43 0.24 -16.29 -13.81
CA ALA A 43 -1.11 -16.21 -14.35
C ALA A 43 -1.31 -14.93 -15.17
N PHE A 44 -0.78 -13.80 -14.68
CA PHE A 44 -0.84 -12.54 -15.38
C PHE A 44 -0.15 -12.59 -16.74
N VAL A 45 1.09 -13.10 -16.80
CA VAL A 45 1.86 -13.24 -18.05
C VAL A 45 1.12 -14.11 -19.06
N LYS A 46 0.56 -15.25 -18.63
CA LYS A 46 -0.24 -16.15 -19.49
C LYS A 46 -1.48 -15.46 -20.05
N ILE A 47 -2.21 -14.72 -19.19
CA ILE A 47 -3.41 -13.98 -19.59
C ILE A 47 -3.04 -12.84 -20.57
N ALA A 48 -1.99 -12.09 -20.30
CA ALA A 48 -1.52 -11.02 -21.18
C ALA A 48 -1.07 -11.56 -22.55
N ALA A 49 -0.29 -12.64 -22.56
CA ALA A 49 0.16 -13.29 -23.80
C ALA A 49 -1.05 -13.79 -24.64
N TYR A 50 -2.00 -14.45 -23.99
CA TYR A 50 -3.21 -14.94 -24.67
C TYR A 50 -4.05 -13.79 -25.24
N ALA A 51 -4.23 -12.70 -24.48
CA ALA A 51 -4.95 -11.51 -24.91
C ALA A 51 -4.31 -10.87 -26.17
N ASN A 52 -2.99 -10.76 -26.18
CA ASN A 52 -2.26 -10.18 -27.32
C ASN A 52 -2.23 -11.09 -28.55
N LEU A 53 -2.36 -12.40 -28.38
CA LEU A 53 -2.36 -13.36 -29.48
C LEU A 53 -3.76 -13.52 -30.11
N HIS A 54 -4.83 -13.46 -29.31
CA HIS A 54 -6.18 -13.86 -29.71
C HIS A 54 -7.22 -12.74 -29.63
N GLY A 55 -6.89 -11.59 -28.99
CA GLY A 55 -7.80 -10.46 -28.89
C GLY A 55 -7.90 -9.66 -30.19
N ASP A 56 -8.87 -8.79 -30.27
CA ASP A 56 -9.05 -7.91 -31.40
C ASP A 56 -7.81 -7.02 -31.63
N VAL A 57 -7.61 -6.56 -32.86
CA VAL A 57 -6.51 -5.64 -33.17
C VAL A 57 -6.66 -4.36 -32.36
N SER A 58 -5.63 -3.99 -31.62
CA SER A 58 -5.63 -2.83 -30.74
C SER A 58 -4.45 -1.90 -31.05
N GLY A 59 -4.65 -0.59 -30.88
CA GLY A 59 -3.61 0.43 -31.07
C GLY A 59 -2.44 0.34 -30.06
N ARG A 60 -2.58 -0.45 -28.99
CA ARG A 60 -1.52 -0.77 -28.04
C ARG A 60 -1.67 -2.21 -27.54
N PRO A 61 -0.57 -2.85 -27.10
CA PRO A 61 -0.66 -4.19 -26.50
C PRO A 61 -1.60 -4.21 -25.31
N TYR A 62 -2.29 -5.34 -25.10
CA TYR A 62 -3.10 -5.56 -23.93
C TYR A 62 -2.23 -5.75 -22.69
N PHE A 63 -2.70 -5.29 -21.55
CA PHE A 63 -1.99 -5.36 -20.27
C PHE A 63 -0.59 -4.73 -20.31
N SER A 64 -0.46 -3.64 -21.07
CA SER A 64 0.76 -2.84 -21.13
C SER A 64 0.73 -1.65 -20.18
N LYS A 65 1.90 -1.10 -19.89
CA LYS A 65 2.10 0.16 -19.17
C LYS A 65 1.59 1.35 -20.00
N SER A 66 1.57 2.54 -19.41
CA SER A 66 1.14 3.77 -20.10
C SER A 66 1.99 4.14 -21.33
N ASP A 67 3.26 3.74 -21.32
CA ASP A 67 4.19 3.89 -22.43
C ASP A 67 4.05 2.82 -23.54
N GLY A 68 3.11 1.88 -23.36
CA GLY A 68 2.86 0.77 -24.29
C GLY A 68 3.78 -0.44 -24.10
N THR A 69 4.76 -0.40 -23.16
CA THR A 69 5.62 -1.55 -22.89
C THR A 69 4.89 -2.62 -22.06
N PRO A 70 5.12 -3.93 -22.30
CA PRO A 70 4.54 -4.97 -21.47
C PRO A 70 5.06 -4.91 -20.03
N PHE A 71 4.25 -5.32 -19.06
CA PHE A 71 4.74 -5.58 -17.71
C PHE A 71 5.59 -6.85 -17.69
N SER A 72 6.75 -6.81 -17.01
CA SER A 72 7.47 -8.04 -16.65
C SER A 72 6.77 -8.76 -15.49
N ALA A 73 7.13 -10.02 -15.25
CA ALA A 73 6.63 -10.78 -14.10
C ALA A 73 7.04 -10.11 -12.78
N GLU A 74 8.27 -9.63 -12.70
CA GLU A 74 8.84 -8.94 -11.55
C GLU A 74 8.13 -7.60 -11.29
N GLU A 75 7.94 -6.78 -12.33
CA GLU A 75 7.20 -5.51 -12.23
C GLU A 75 5.76 -5.74 -11.76
N TRP A 76 5.11 -6.81 -12.26
CA TRP A 76 3.77 -7.18 -11.82
C TRP A 76 3.75 -7.59 -10.34
N ASP A 77 4.70 -8.39 -9.89
CA ASP A 77 4.78 -8.81 -8.48
C ASP A 77 5.10 -7.65 -7.53
N LEU A 78 5.84 -6.63 -7.99
CA LEU A 78 6.07 -5.40 -7.22
C LEU A 78 4.80 -4.58 -6.96
N MET A 79 3.76 -4.71 -7.81
CA MET A 79 2.46 -4.06 -7.58
C MET A 79 1.61 -4.77 -6.52
N ARG A 80 2.00 -5.97 -6.10
CA ARG A 80 1.29 -6.69 -5.04
C ARG A 80 1.58 -6.05 -3.70
N ALA A 81 0.51 -5.68 -2.97
CA ALA A 81 0.67 -5.28 -1.58
C ALA A 81 1.33 -6.42 -0.78
N LYS A 82 2.48 -6.14 -0.21
CA LYS A 82 3.18 -7.06 0.71
C LYS A 82 2.81 -6.68 2.13
N PHE A 83 2.49 -7.67 2.94
CA PHE A 83 2.25 -7.48 4.36
C PHE A 83 3.35 -8.23 5.13
N HIS A 84 4.24 -7.46 5.74
CA HIS A 84 5.33 -7.99 6.54
C HIS A 84 4.86 -8.11 7.98
N CYS A 85 4.82 -9.33 8.50
CA CYS A 85 4.45 -9.59 9.89
C CYS A 85 5.59 -10.32 10.59
N GLU A 86 6.04 -9.79 11.73
CA GLU A 86 6.98 -10.48 12.60
C GLU A 86 6.33 -11.75 13.17
N ILE A 87 7.10 -12.83 13.29
CA ILE A 87 6.61 -14.08 13.88
C ILE A 87 6.16 -13.83 15.31
N GLY A 88 4.94 -14.25 15.66
CA GLY A 88 4.36 -14.09 16.99
C GLY A 88 3.54 -12.81 17.19
N VAL A 89 3.46 -11.92 16.20
CA VAL A 89 2.54 -10.77 16.25
C VAL A 89 1.13 -11.23 15.90
N SER A 90 0.22 -11.09 16.86
CA SER A 90 -1.21 -11.37 16.66
C SER A 90 -1.93 -10.18 16.02
N ASN A 91 -3.18 -10.38 15.61
CA ASN A 91 -4.07 -9.31 15.16
C ASN A 91 -4.69 -8.49 16.30
N VAL A 92 -4.39 -8.86 17.55
CA VAL A 92 -4.77 -8.10 18.74
C VAL A 92 -3.53 -7.43 19.30
N TRP A 93 -3.53 -6.10 19.36
CA TRP A 93 -2.41 -5.30 19.83
C TRP A 93 -2.79 -4.59 21.11
N ASP A 94 -2.25 -5.06 22.22
CA ASP A 94 -2.42 -4.46 23.54
C ASP A 94 -1.35 -3.36 23.75
N LEU A 95 -1.60 -2.19 23.15
CA LEU A 95 -0.74 -1.03 23.25
C LEU A 95 -1.44 0.07 24.06
N PRO A 96 -0.81 0.55 25.14
CA PRO A 96 -1.41 1.57 25.98
C PRO A 96 -1.56 2.90 25.21
N ALA A 97 -2.56 3.69 25.59
CA ALA A 97 -2.66 5.06 25.13
C ALA A 97 -1.42 5.86 25.54
N VAL A 98 -1.06 6.86 24.71
CA VAL A 98 0.09 7.74 24.97
C VAL A 98 0.04 8.36 26.37
N ARG A 99 1.11 8.17 27.13
CA ARG A 99 1.25 8.65 28.53
C ARG A 99 2.66 9.19 28.79
N GLY A 100 2.84 9.77 29.96
CA GLY A 100 4.16 10.20 30.46
C GLY A 100 4.90 11.16 29.50
N SER A 101 6.17 10.89 29.25
CA SER A 101 7.06 11.71 28.43
C SER A 101 6.73 11.70 26.93
N GLU A 102 6.05 10.67 26.43
CA GLU A 102 5.63 10.62 25.04
C GLU A 102 4.47 11.61 24.76
N ARG A 103 3.69 11.96 25.80
CA ARG A 103 2.56 12.87 25.67
C ARG A 103 3.03 14.31 25.55
N ILE A 104 2.80 14.93 24.41
CA ILE A 104 3.14 16.34 24.19
C ILE A 104 2.17 17.26 24.93
N ARG A 105 2.71 18.19 25.69
CA ARG A 105 1.96 19.12 26.53
C ARG A 105 2.28 20.56 26.18
N ASN A 106 1.32 21.43 26.41
CA ASN A 106 1.50 22.88 26.49
C ASN A 106 1.19 23.32 27.94
N GLY A 107 2.24 23.53 28.74
CA GLY A 107 2.11 23.66 30.20
C GLY A 107 1.53 22.36 30.80
N THR A 108 0.44 22.47 31.54
CA THR A 108 -0.24 21.32 32.18
C THR A 108 -1.23 20.61 31.24
N ALA A 109 -1.66 21.26 30.16
CA ALA A 109 -2.65 20.75 29.24
C ALA A 109 -2.04 19.82 28.18
N CYS A 110 -2.81 18.83 27.74
CA CYS A 110 -2.46 18.01 26.58
C CYS A 110 -2.59 18.84 25.29
N LEU A 111 -1.53 18.91 24.49
CA LEU A 111 -1.55 19.71 23.26
C LEU A 111 -2.48 19.12 22.19
N HIS A 112 -2.46 17.82 22.03
CA HIS A 112 -3.32 17.11 21.06
C HIS A 112 -3.91 15.84 21.69
N MET A 113 -5.24 15.79 21.81
CA MET A 113 -5.93 14.69 22.51
C MET A 113 -5.75 13.33 21.84
N ASN A 114 -5.68 13.30 20.50
CA ASN A 114 -5.63 12.09 19.70
C ASN A 114 -4.21 11.66 19.29
N GLN A 115 -3.18 12.12 20.00
CA GLN A 115 -1.81 11.65 19.74
C GLN A 115 -1.74 10.12 19.84
N LYS A 116 -1.17 9.47 18.83
CA LYS A 116 -1.02 8.01 18.77
C LYS A 116 0.34 7.58 19.30
N PRO A 117 0.46 6.40 19.95
CA PRO A 117 1.73 5.84 20.37
C PRO A 117 2.66 5.61 19.17
N LEU A 118 3.94 5.93 19.30
CA LEU A 118 4.93 5.70 18.26
C LEU A 118 5.07 4.21 17.94
N GLU A 119 5.09 3.36 18.96
CA GLU A 119 5.18 1.90 18.79
C GLU A 119 4.06 1.34 17.89
N LEU A 120 2.83 1.84 18.06
CA LEU A 120 1.70 1.46 17.19
C LEU A 120 1.97 1.82 15.72
N LEU A 121 2.42 3.06 15.50
CA LEU A 121 2.66 3.57 14.15
C LEU A 121 3.87 2.90 13.48
N GLU A 122 4.94 2.65 14.22
CA GLU A 122 6.09 1.89 13.72
C GLU A 122 5.69 0.46 13.32
N ARG A 123 4.86 -0.20 14.10
CA ARG A 123 4.35 -1.54 13.80
C ARG A 123 3.51 -1.54 12.51
N ILE A 124 2.59 -0.58 12.37
CA ILE A 124 1.78 -0.42 11.16
C ILE A 124 2.68 -0.20 9.94
N ILE A 125 3.64 0.73 10.03
CA ILE A 125 4.52 1.08 8.93
C ILE A 125 5.39 -0.11 8.52
N ARG A 126 6.01 -0.81 9.47
CA ARG A 126 6.83 -2.00 9.17
C ARG A 126 6.05 -3.13 8.52
N SER A 127 4.79 -3.32 8.92
CA SER A 127 3.96 -4.39 8.36
C SER A 127 3.37 -4.08 6.98
N SER A 128 3.33 -2.82 6.58
CA SER A 128 2.63 -2.37 5.36
C SER A 128 3.52 -1.69 4.32
N SER A 129 4.82 -1.57 4.57
CA SER A 129 5.76 -0.92 3.66
C SER A 129 7.17 -1.53 3.77
N ASP A 130 8.00 -1.29 2.76
CA ASP A 130 9.43 -1.61 2.76
C ASP A 130 10.29 -0.39 3.16
N GLU A 131 11.56 -0.60 3.55
CA GLU A 131 12.49 0.52 3.80
C GLU A 131 12.67 1.33 2.51
N GLY A 132 12.67 2.66 2.65
CA GLY A 132 12.73 3.59 1.52
C GLY A 132 11.38 4.00 0.94
N ASP A 133 10.30 3.28 1.25
CA ASP A 133 8.95 3.64 0.82
C ASP A 133 8.48 4.99 1.38
N VAL A 134 7.45 5.53 0.76
CA VAL A 134 6.82 6.80 1.14
C VAL A 134 5.55 6.56 1.94
N VAL A 135 5.51 7.15 3.13
CA VAL A 135 4.33 7.19 4.00
C VAL A 135 3.64 8.55 3.83
N TRP A 136 2.38 8.54 3.45
CA TRP A 136 1.56 9.74 3.28
C TRP A 136 0.52 9.87 4.39
N GLU A 137 0.51 11.00 5.10
CA GLU A 137 -0.45 11.32 6.16
C GLU A 137 -1.05 12.72 5.97
N PRO A 138 -2.29 12.84 5.46
CA PRO A 138 -2.92 14.14 5.23
C PRO A 138 -3.41 14.85 6.50
N PHE A 139 -3.35 14.21 7.66
CA PHE A 139 -3.82 14.73 8.96
C PHE A 139 -2.75 14.53 10.04
N GLY A 140 -1.59 15.18 9.86
CA GLY A 140 -0.33 14.91 10.58
C GLY A 140 -0.36 15.16 12.09
N GLY A 141 -1.22 16.04 12.58
CA GLY A 141 -1.30 16.38 14.00
C GLY A 141 0.05 16.82 14.56
N LEU A 142 0.59 16.04 15.52
CA LEU A 142 1.93 16.25 16.10
C LEU A 142 3.02 15.40 15.42
N CYS A 143 2.84 15.02 14.17
CA CYS A 143 3.72 14.25 13.28
C CYS A 143 4.24 12.91 13.86
N SER A 144 3.44 12.21 14.65
CA SER A 144 3.84 10.91 15.20
C SER A 144 4.11 9.89 14.09
N THR A 145 3.32 9.88 13.01
CA THR A 145 3.54 9.02 11.84
C THR A 145 4.83 9.37 11.11
N ALA A 146 5.15 10.66 10.94
CA ALA A 146 6.40 11.08 10.30
C ALA A 146 7.63 10.65 11.11
N ILE A 147 7.57 10.73 12.45
CA ILE A 147 8.62 10.23 13.33
C ILE A 147 8.76 8.71 13.23
N ALA A 148 7.64 7.98 13.26
CA ALA A 148 7.65 6.53 13.11
C ALA A 148 8.20 6.11 11.74
N ALA A 149 7.87 6.82 10.67
CA ALA A 149 8.43 6.61 9.33
C ALA A 149 9.94 6.84 9.32
N TYR A 150 10.41 7.93 9.90
CA TYR A 150 11.84 8.23 10.02
C TYR A 150 12.61 7.13 10.78
N ARG A 151 12.12 6.72 11.95
CA ARG A 151 12.71 5.63 12.76
C ARG A 151 12.76 4.29 12.05
N THR A 152 11.81 4.05 11.17
CA THR A 152 11.71 2.81 10.39
C THR A 152 12.32 2.92 9.00
N ARG A 153 13.07 4.01 8.71
CA ARG A 153 13.76 4.29 7.44
C ARG A 153 12.82 4.43 6.25
N ARG A 154 11.64 4.99 6.47
CA ARG A 154 10.71 5.39 5.40
C ARG A 154 10.77 6.90 5.22
N GLN A 155 10.43 7.35 4.01
CA GLN A 155 10.17 8.76 3.76
C GLN A 155 8.75 9.10 4.20
N SER A 156 8.47 10.38 4.54
CA SER A 156 7.11 10.78 4.89
C SER A 156 6.76 12.15 4.36
N PHE A 157 5.50 12.28 3.96
CA PHE A 157 4.85 13.55 3.67
C PHE A 157 3.62 13.66 4.56
N SER A 158 3.54 14.74 5.32
CA SER A 158 2.42 15.01 6.23
C SER A 158 1.88 16.40 6.01
N ALA A 159 0.57 16.58 6.16
CA ALA A 159 -0.10 17.87 6.16
C ALA A 159 -0.83 18.08 7.48
N GLU A 160 -0.83 19.32 7.99
CA GLU A 160 -1.57 19.71 9.18
C GLU A 160 -2.12 21.13 8.97
N ILE A 161 -3.43 21.28 9.16
CA ILE A 161 -4.12 22.56 8.93
C ILE A 161 -4.01 23.50 10.13
N ASN A 162 -3.85 22.96 11.36
CA ASN A 162 -3.74 23.78 12.57
C ASN A 162 -2.32 24.31 12.72
N PRO A 163 -2.10 25.64 12.68
CA PRO A 163 -0.75 26.23 12.74
C PRO A 163 0.00 25.90 14.03
N LEU A 164 -0.69 25.76 15.16
CA LEU A 164 -0.08 25.41 16.45
C LEU A 164 0.45 23.97 16.42
N PHE A 165 -0.34 23.04 15.91
CA PHE A 165 0.08 21.64 15.78
C PHE A 165 1.20 21.52 14.76
N PHE A 166 1.09 22.20 13.62
CA PHE A 166 2.11 22.21 12.59
C PHE A 166 3.48 22.68 13.13
N LYS A 167 3.52 23.81 13.86
CA LYS A 167 4.74 24.31 14.47
C LYS A 167 5.34 23.30 15.46
N SER A 168 4.52 22.75 16.36
CA SER A 168 4.96 21.73 17.32
C SER A 168 5.43 20.44 16.63
N ALA A 169 4.81 20.07 15.53
CA ALA A 169 5.21 18.94 14.71
C ALA A 169 6.59 19.13 14.09
N GLN A 170 6.87 20.32 13.54
CA GLN A 170 8.19 20.66 13.00
C GLN A 170 9.29 20.60 14.07
N GLU A 171 9.08 21.27 15.21
CA GLU A 171 10.02 21.27 16.33
C GLU A 171 10.32 19.84 16.82
N ARG A 172 9.30 19.02 16.92
CA ARG A 172 9.40 17.61 17.34
C ARG A 172 10.18 16.77 16.33
N LEU A 173 9.92 16.93 15.05
CA LEU A 173 10.63 16.17 14.00
C LEU A 173 12.10 16.59 13.90
N GLU A 174 12.39 17.88 14.04
CA GLU A 174 13.77 18.37 14.08
C GLU A 174 14.54 17.84 15.30
N HIS A 175 13.90 17.77 16.45
CA HIS A 175 14.50 17.18 17.67
C HIS A 175 14.82 15.70 17.45
N GLU A 176 13.91 14.95 16.87
CA GLU A 176 14.09 13.52 16.55
C GLU A 176 15.29 13.28 15.61
N LYS A 177 15.46 14.14 14.60
CA LYS A 177 16.57 14.03 13.63
C LYS A 177 17.95 14.35 14.19
N ARG A 178 18.01 14.99 15.36
CA ARG A 178 19.28 15.36 16.03
C ARG A 178 19.75 14.29 17.02
N GLN A 179 18.93 13.32 17.36
CA GLN A 179 19.26 12.19 18.21
C GLN A 179 19.89 11.05 17.42
#